data_2c201fe4b155df95fd81435efb5be85e
#
_entry.id   2c201fe4b155df95fd81435efb5be85e
#
_cell.length_a   1.000
_cell.length_b   1.000
_cell.length_c   1.000
_cell.angle_alpha   90.00
_cell.angle_beta   90.00
_cell.angle_gamma   90.00
#
_symmetry.space_group_name_H-M   'P 1'
#
loop_
_entity.id
_entity.type
_entity.pdbx_description
1 polymer ?
#
loop_
_entity_poly.entity_id
_entity_poly.type
_entity_poly.pdbx_seq_one_letter_code
_entity_poly.pdbx_strand_id
1 'polypeptide(L)'
;NSSFDQIIAGGQTLQSGLKQYSSKYNEFDQGVGSLKTGAASALVGSQKLTTGIETLYNGLITLDGQSATLVGGAKQVFNTLLTTTQTQINNQLAATRMSIELTIDNYQTVLNGLMAKLPAENQPSIKTALAQLDSYNKFYQGLQSYTDGVAQLKEGAKSAVDGSKQLSEGLSSLSDGSNTLVQASSQLKTASNQLAQGSDAL
;
A
#
# COMPACT_ATOMS: atom_id res chain seq x y z
N ASN A 1 2.63 25.54 -73.67
CA ASN A 1 1.42 26.27 -73.31
C ASN A 1 1.48 26.47 -71.76
N SER A 2 1.78 27.72 -71.38
CA SER A 2 2.12 28.05 -69.94
C SER A 2 1.10 27.55 -68.93
N SER A 3 -0.18 27.46 -69.27
CA SER A 3 -1.24 26.92 -68.41
C SER A 3 -1.12 25.39 -68.23
N PHE A 4 -0.67 24.68 -69.26
CA PHE A 4 -0.48 23.23 -69.19
C PHE A 4 0.75 22.88 -68.31
N ASP A 5 1.82 23.67 -68.44
CA ASP A 5 3.03 23.49 -67.60
C ASP A 5 2.77 23.78 -66.14
N GLN A 6 1.88 24.75 -65.84
CA GLN A 6 1.41 25.03 -64.45
C GLN A 6 0.59 23.89 -63.86
N ILE A 7 -0.27 23.25 -64.65
CA ILE A 7 -1.06 22.08 -64.22
C ILE A 7 -0.14 20.92 -63.91
N ILE A 8 0.86 20.64 -64.77
CA ILE A 8 1.86 19.57 -64.51
C ILE A 8 2.67 19.86 -63.26
N ALA A 9 3.15 21.08 -63.07
CA ALA A 9 3.91 21.48 -61.88
C ALA A 9 3.07 21.38 -60.62
N GLY A 10 1.79 21.73 -60.66
CA GLY A 10 0.82 21.59 -59.57
C GLY A 10 0.60 20.11 -59.20
N GLY A 11 0.47 19.24 -60.21
CA GLY A 11 0.32 17.78 -60.02
C GLY A 11 1.57 17.16 -59.39
N GLN A 12 2.77 17.54 -59.84
CA GLN A 12 4.03 17.07 -59.24
C GLN A 12 4.20 17.53 -57.79
N THR A 13 3.80 18.75 -57.47
CA THR A 13 3.82 19.28 -56.12
C THR A 13 2.85 18.52 -55.20
N LEU A 14 1.63 18.24 -55.68
CA LEU A 14 0.65 17.43 -54.94
C LEU A 14 1.17 16.01 -54.71
N GLN A 15 1.72 15.36 -55.74
CA GLN A 15 2.28 14.02 -55.60
C GLN A 15 3.43 13.98 -54.58
N SER A 16 4.32 14.98 -54.57
CA SER A 16 5.41 15.07 -53.59
C SER A 16 4.87 15.28 -52.16
N GLY A 17 3.86 16.13 -52.02
CA GLY A 17 3.18 16.34 -50.73
C GLY A 17 2.52 15.06 -50.20
N LEU A 18 1.85 14.30 -51.05
CA LEU A 18 1.22 13.02 -50.68
C LEU A 18 2.26 11.96 -50.28
N LYS A 19 3.42 11.92 -50.93
CA LYS A 19 4.52 11.03 -50.51
C LYS A 19 5.07 11.38 -49.11
N GLN A 20 5.29 12.68 -48.87
CA GLN A 20 5.71 13.13 -47.54
C GLN A 20 4.66 12.84 -46.47
N TYR A 21 3.39 13.08 -46.75
CA TYR A 21 2.29 12.75 -45.88
C TYR A 21 2.24 11.24 -45.54
N SER A 22 2.36 10.38 -46.56
CA SER A 22 2.38 8.92 -46.39
C SER A 22 3.54 8.46 -45.50
N SER A 23 4.73 9.07 -45.64
CA SER A 23 5.90 8.75 -44.81
C SER A 23 5.63 9.12 -43.32
N LYS A 24 5.19 10.34 -43.09
CA LYS A 24 4.85 10.83 -41.75
C LYS A 24 3.71 10.03 -41.10
N TYR A 25 2.78 9.61 -41.91
CA TYR A 25 1.68 8.76 -41.48
C TYR A 25 2.18 7.38 -41.01
N ASN A 26 3.12 6.76 -41.71
CA ASN A 26 3.71 5.48 -41.31
C ASN A 26 4.48 5.61 -39.97
N GLU A 27 5.18 6.72 -39.74
CA GLU A 27 5.84 7.01 -38.45
C GLU A 27 4.80 7.11 -37.34
N PHE A 28 3.70 7.81 -37.58
CA PHE A 28 2.58 7.93 -36.63
C PHE A 28 1.93 6.58 -36.31
N ASP A 29 1.62 5.78 -37.33
CA ASP A 29 1.03 4.44 -37.19
C ASP A 29 1.91 3.50 -36.34
N GLN A 30 3.23 3.52 -36.57
CA GLN A 30 4.20 2.78 -35.76
C GLN A 30 4.21 3.26 -34.31
N GLY A 31 4.13 4.57 -34.09
CA GLY A 31 4.03 5.16 -32.74
C GLY A 31 2.76 4.71 -32.00
N VAL A 32 1.63 4.69 -32.68
CA VAL A 32 0.34 4.20 -32.14
C VAL A 32 0.41 2.70 -31.81
N GLY A 33 1.03 1.89 -32.68
CA GLY A 33 1.26 0.47 -32.43
C GLY A 33 2.14 0.23 -31.19
N SER A 34 3.19 1.04 -31.02
CA SER A 34 4.07 0.99 -29.85
C SER A 34 3.33 1.40 -28.58
N LEU A 35 2.48 2.44 -28.63
CA LEU A 35 1.63 2.85 -27.51
C LEU A 35 0.67 1.74 -27.08
N LYS A 36 0.00 1.10 -28.02
CA LYS A 36 -0.89 -0.04 -27.76
C LYS A 36 -0.17 -1.17 -27.04
N THR A 37 1.01 -1.56 -27.54
CA THR A 37 1.82 -2.64 -26.95
C THR A 37 2.31 -2.26 -25.55
N GLY A 38 2.76 -1.01 -25.38
CA GLY A 38 3.19 -0.47 -24.09
C GLY A 38 2.05 -0.45 -23.06
N ALA A 39 0.88 0.01 -23.45
CA ALA A 39 -0.31 0.05 -22.59
C ALA A 39 -0.74 -1.37 -22.16
N ALA A 40 -0.74 -2.34 -23.08
CA ALA A 40 -1.06 -3.72 -22.77
C ALA A 40 -0.04 -4.34 -21.79
N SER A 41 1.26 -4.10 -22.00
CA SER A 41 2.31 -4.58 -21.10
C SER A 41 2.21 -3.95 -19.72
N ALA A 42 1.92 -2.65 -19.64
CA ALA A 42 1.71 -1.93 -18.38
C ALA A 42 0.48 -2.46 -17.62
N LEU A 43 -0.60 -2.78 -18.32
CA LEU A 43 -1.81 -3.38 -17.74
C LEU A 43 -1.50 -4.74 -17.10
N VAL A 44 -0.78 -5.62 -17.81
CA VAL A 44 -0.37 -6.92 -17.26
C VAL A 44 0.54 -6.74 -16.04
N GLY A 45 1.47 -5.79 -16.08
CA GLY A 45 2.34 -5.46 -14.95
C GLY A 45 1.54 -4.96 -13.73
N SER A 46 0.58 -4.08 -13.98
CA SER A 46 -0.31 -3.54 -12.93
C SER A 46 -1.17 -4.64 -12.28
N GLN A 47 -1.72 -5.57 -13.08
CA GLN A 47 -2.50 -6.71 -12.56
C GLN A 47 -1.65 -7.63 -11.66
N LYS A 48 -0.40 -7.90 -12.06
CA LYS A 48 0.54 -8.67 -11.22
C LYS A 48 0.87 -7.94 -9.90
N LEU A 49 1.05 -6.62 -9.97
CA LEU A 49 1.26 -5.78 -8.79
C LEU A 49 0.06 -5.83 -7.86
N THR A 50 -1.16 -5.69 -8.38
CA THR A 50 -2.40 -5.81 -7.60
C THR A 50 -2.47 -7.15 -6.86
N THR A 51 -2.22 -8.27 -7.55
CA THR A 51 -2.22 -9.60 -6.93
C THR A 51 -1.16 -9.74 -5.84
N GLY A 52 0.04 -9.18 -6.05
CA GLY A 52 1.10 -9.17 -5.05
C GLY A 52 0.72 -8.38 -3.80
N ILE A 53 0.14 -7.20 -3.97
CA ILE A 53 -0.32 -6.36 -2.85
C ILE A 53 -1.50 -7.01 -2.12
N GLU A 54 -2.45 -7.64 -2.82
CA GLU A 54 -3.55 -8.40 -2.20
C GLU A 54 -3.04 -9.56 -1.34
N THR A 55 -2.01 -10.26 -1.81
CA THR A 55 -1.35 -11.32 -1.04
C THR A 55 -0.72 -10.76 0.24
N LEU A 56 -0.02 -9.64 0.15
CA LEU A 56 0.54 -8.94 1.30
C LEU A 56 -0.54 -8.49 2.28
N TYR A 57 -1.62 -7.89 1.79
CA TYR A 57 -2.74 -7.44 2.61
C TYR A 57 -3.39 -8.60 3.38
N ASN A 58 -3.62 -9.74 2.73
CA ASN A 58 -4.16 -10.93 3.39
C ASN A 58 -3.21 -11.51 4.45
N GLY A 59 -1.90 -11.48 4.18
CA GLY A 59 -0.89 -11.84 5.19
C GLY A 59 -0.92 -10.90 6.41
N LEU A 60 -1.09 -9.61 6.19
CA LEU A 60 -1.21 -8.61 7.25
C LEU A 60 -2.51 -8.75 8.06
N ILE A 61 -3.63 -9.14 7.47
CA ILE A 61 -4.87 -9.47 8.19
C ILE A 61 -4.62 -10.64 9.15
N THR A 62 -3.92 -11.68 8.69
CA THR A 62 -3.59 -12.84 9.53
C THR A 62 -2.66 -12.44 10.68
N LEU A 63 -1.63 -11.65 10.39
CA LEU A 63 -0.67 -11.17 11.38
C LEU A 63 -1.34 -10.26 12.42
N ASP A 64 -2.24 -9.38 12.01
CA ASP A 64 -3.01 -8.50 12.90
C ASP A 64 -3.85 -9.31 13.90
N GLY A 65 -4.56 -10.35 13.43
CA GLY A 65 -5.31 -11.26 14.30
C GLY A 65 -4.43 -12.03 15.29
N GLN A 66 -3.26 -12.51 14.84
CA GLN A 66 -2.29 -13.19 15.72
C GLN A 66 -1.68 -12.23 16.75
N SER A 67 -1.37 -11.01 16.34
CA SER A 67 -0.84 -9.96 17.22
C SER A 67 -1.83 -9.58 18.31
N ALA A 68 -3.12 -9.44 17.98
CA ALA A 68 -4.18 -9.19 18.94
C ALA A 68 -4.30 -10.32 19.97
N THR A 69 -4.20 -11.57 19.52
CA THR A 69 -4.20 -12.75 20.42
C THR A 69 -3.00 -12.73 21.35
N LEU A 70 -1.83 -12.36 20.85
CA LEU A 70 -0.59 -12.27 21.63
C LEU A 70 -0.68 -11.17 22.70
N VAL A 71 -1.21 -9.99 22.36
CA VAL A 71 -1.46 -8.91 23.34
C VAL A 71 -2.46 -9.36 24.41
N GLY A 72 -3.53 -10.05 24.02
CA GLY A 72 -4.51 -10.62 24.96
C GLY A 72 -3.87 -11.60 25.95
N GLY A 73 -3.02 -12.51 25.44
CA GLY A 73 -2.26 -13.45 26.28
C GLY A 73 -1.28 -12.73 27.22
N ALA A 74 -0.55 -11.75 26.71
CA ALA A 74 0.36 -10.95 27.54
C ALA A 74 -0.38 -10.19 28.64
N LYS A 75 -1.56 -9.64 28.36
CA LYS A 75 -2.42 -9.00 29.37
C LYS A 75 -2.84 -9.96 30.47
N GLN A 76 -3.22 -11.20 30.11
CA GLN A 76 -3.58 -12.23 31.09
C GLN A 76 -2.40 -12.58 31.99
N VAL A 77 -1.19 -12.76 31.42
CA VAL A 77 0.03 -13.02 32.20
C VAL A 77 0.32 -11.84 33.12
N PHE A 78 0.19 -10.59 32.67
CA PHE A 78 0.41 -9.42 33.50
C PHE A 78 -0.58 -9.38 34.69
N ASN A 79 -1.86 -9.61 34.45
CA ASN A 79 -2.87 -9.68 35.50
C ASN A 79 -2.57 -10.79 36.52
N THR A 80 -2.09 -11.94 36.07
CA THR A 80 -1.65 -13.04 36.94
C THR A 80 -0.46 -12.63 37.81
N LEU A 81 0.54 -11.97 37.24
CA LEU A 81 1.69 -11.45 37.98
C LEU A 81 1.27 -10.42 39.03
N LEU A 82 0.38 -9.50 38.66
CA LEU A 82 -0.19 -8.49 39.61
C LEU A 82 -0.93 -9.16 40.76
N THR A 83 -1.82 -10.12 40.48
CA THR A 83 -2.57 -10.86 41.49
C THR A 83 -1.66 -11.66 42.41
N THR A 84 -0.65 -12.33 41.85
CA THR A 84 0.35 -13.09 42.64
C THR A 84 1.14 -12.16 43.55
N THR A 85 1.63 -11.05 43.02
CA THR A 85 2.37 -10.03 43.79
C THR A 85 1.49 -9.41 44.87
N GLN A 86 0.25 -9.06 44.57
CA GLN A 86 -0.74 -8.57 45.53
C GLN A 86 -0.94 -9.56 46.68
N THR A 87 -1.15 -10.84 46.39
CA THR A 87 -1.34 -11.88 47.37
C THR A 87 -0.11 -12.02 48.28
N GLN A 88 1.10 -12.05 47.69
CA GLN A 88 2.34 -12.15 48.48
C GLN A 88 2.52 -10.95 49.42
N ILE A 89 2.28 -9.74 48.92
CA ILE A 89 2.42 -8.52 49.71
C ILE A 89 1.32 -8.45 50.81
N ASN A 90 0.07 -8.78 50.48
CA ASN A 90 -1.01 -8.79 51.49
C ASN A 90 -0.76 -9.81 52.58
N ASN A 91 -0.17 -10.97 52.29
CA ASN A 91 0.25 -11.93 53.29
C ASN A 91 1.36 -11.37 54.22
N GLN A 92 2.31 -10.61 53.69
CA GLN A 92 3.35 -9.93 54.48
C GLN A 92 2.73 -8.80 55.35
N LEU A 93 1.68 -8.14 54.89
CA LEU A 93 0.99 -7.06 55.60
C LEU A 93 -0.08 -7.52 56.59
N ALA A 94 -0.36 -8.81 56.67
CA ALA A 94 -1.50 -9.34 57.45
C ALA A 94 -1.48 -8.87 58.95
N ALA A 95 -0.29 -8.78 59.55
CA ALA A 95 -0.12 -8.30 60.90
C ALA A 95 -0.44 -6.79 61.08
N THR A 96 -0.38 -6.00 60.00
CA THR A 96 -0.59 -4.54 60.01
C THR A 96 -2.02 -4.12 59.72
N ARG A 97 -2.89 -5.08 59.37
CA ARG A 97 -4.27 -4.84 58.87
C ARG A 97 -4.34 -3.96 57.61
N MET A 98 -3.23 -3.81 56.87
CA MET A 98 -3.19 -3.17 55.57
C MET A 98 -3.39 -4.19 54.48
N SER A 99 -4.05 -3.78 53.41
CA SER A 99 -4.15 -4.55 52.16
C SER A 99 -4.01 -3.63 50.96
N ILE A 100 -3.51 -4.17 49.86
CA ILE A 100 -3.39 -3.46 48.61
C ILE A 100 -4.14 -4.20 47.51
N GLU A 101 -4.55 -3.49 46.49
CA GLU A 101 -5.07 -4.01 45.20
C GLU A 101 -4.22 -3.49 44.08
N LEU A 102 -3.74 -4.39 43.20
CA LEU A 102 -2.85 -4.08 42.08
C LEU A 102 -3.55 -4.31 40.74
N THR A 103 -3.47 -3.29 39.90
CA THR A 103 -3.91 -3.33 38.52
C THR A 103 -2.77 -2.85 37.63
N ILE A 104 -2.89 -3.04 36.29
CA ILE A 104 -1.93 -2.54 35.31
C ILE A 104 -1.73 -1.02 35.46
N ASP A 105 -2.81 -0.30 35.81
CA ASP A 105 -2.80 1.16 35.83
C ASP A 105 -2.32 1.76 37.15
N ASN A 106 -2.37 0.98 38.27
CA ASN A 106 -2.11 1.53 39.59
C ASN A 106 -0.87 0.96 40.32
N TYR A 107 -0.31 -0.17 39.87
CA TYR A 107 0.70 -0.92 40.63
C TYR A 107 1.92 -0.06 41.04
N GLN A 108 2.40 0.83 40.18
CA GLN A 108 3.51 1.71 40.51
C GLN A 108 3.19 2.67 41.64
N THR A 109 2.03 3.32 41.53
CA THR A 109 1.56 4.29 42.59
C THR A 109 1.34 3.58 43.90
N VAL A 110 0.70 2.41 43.88
CA VAL A 110 0.38 1.64 45.11
C VAL A 110 1.66 1.11 45.75
N LEU A 111 2.58 0.51 45.00
CA LEU A 111 3.81 -0.05 45.59
C LEU A 111 4.79 1.02 46.06
N ASN A 112 4.94 2.13 45.32
CA ASN A 112 5.75 3.26 45.81
C ASN A 112 5.13 3.90 47.09
N GLY A 113 3.83 4.08 47.12
CA GLY A 113 3.12 4.58 48.31
C GLY A 113 3.24 3.65 49.51
N LEU A 114 3.29 2.34 49.28
CA LEU A 114 3.50 1.33 50.31
C LEU A 114 4.93 1.38 50.84
N MET A 115 5.94 1.44 49.97
CA MET A 115 7.35 1.56 50.41
C MET A 115 7.59 2.79 51.28
N ALA A 116 6.93 3.92 50.98
CA ALA A 116 7.06 5.14 51.80
C ALA A 116 6.51 5.00 53.24
N LYS A 117 5.66 4.00 53.49
CA LYS A 117 5.02 3.77 54.79
C LYS A 117 5.64 2.60 55.59
N LEU A 118 6.47 1.79 54.94
CA LEU A 118 7.05 0.59 55.54
C LEU A 118 8.47 0.86 56.08
N PRO A 119 8.88 0.15 57.17
CA PRO A 119 10.25 0.12 57.60
C PRO A 119 11.21 -0.31 56.52
N ALA A 120 12.44 0.18 56.58
CA ALA A 120 13.44 -0.06 55.54
C ALA A 120 13.73 -1.55 55.25
N GLU A 121 13.64 -2.39 56.32
CA GLU A 121 13.84 -3.85 56.22
C GLU A 121 12.78 -4.56 55.34
N ASN A 122 11.60 -3.98 55.21
CA ASN A 122 10.47 -4.57 54.44
C ASN A 122 10.40 -4.04 52.99
N GLN A 123 11.18 -3.02 52.65
CA GLN A 123 11.15 -2.40 51.31
C GLN A 123 11.82 -3.23 50.21
N PRO A 124 12.88 -4.05 50.40
CA PRO A 124 13.59 -4.74 49.35
C PRO A 124 12.69 -5.70 48.54
N SER A 125 11.77 -6.42 49.20
CA SER A 125 10.85 -7.32 48.50
C SER A 125 9.90 -6.60 47.56
N ILE A 126 9.35 -5.45 48.02
CA ILE A 126 8.43 -4.60 47.26
C ILE A 126 9.19 -3.96 46.07
N LYS A 127 10.41 -3.49 46.31
CA LYS A 127 11.26 -2.91 45.27
C LYS A 127 11.56 -3.94 44.17
N THR A 128 11.84 -5.19 44.56
CA THR A 128 12.06 -6.28 43.59
C THR A 128 10.81 -6.57 42.79
N ALA A 129 9.64 -6.66 43.44
CA ALA A 129 8.36 -6.87 42.80
C ALA A 129 8.02 -5.74 41.82
N LEU A 130 8.22 -4.48 42.22
CA LEU A 130 8.03 -3.31 41.35
C LEU A 130 8.90 -3.39 40.11
N ALA A 131 10.19 -3.71 40.27
CA ALA A 131 11.13 -3.83 39.15
C ALA A 131 10.71 -4.95 38.16
N GLN A 132 10.20 -6.07 38.65
CA GLN A 132 9.67 -7.16 37.83
C GLN A 132 8.42 -6.74 37.06
N LEU A 133 7.47 -6.11 37.74
CA LEU A 133 6.23 -5.59 37.11
C LEU A 133 6.55 -4.49 36.07
N ASP A 134 7.50 -3.59 36.36
CA ASP A 134 7.95 -2.57 35.41
C ASP A 134 8.58 -3.19 34.16
N SER A 135 9.36 -4.23 34.32
CA SER A 135 9.98 -4.96 33.20
C SER A 135 8.91 -5.61 32.33
N TYR A 136 7.91 -6.23 32.96
CA TYR A 136 6.83 -6.83 32.21
C TYR A 136 5.91 -5.77 31.56
N ASN A 137 5.67 -4.66 32.23
CA ASN A 137 4.90 -3.55 31.64
C ASN A 137 5.57 -2.98 30.40
N LYS A 138 6.89 -2.79 30.41
CA LYS A 138 7.65 -2.38 29.22
C LYS A 138 7.49 -3.37 28.07
N PHE A 139 7.56 -4.67 28.35
CA PHE A 139 7.32 -5.72 27.36
C PHE A 139 5.88 -5.62 26.81
N TYR A 140 4.88 -5.49 27.69
CA TYR A 140 3.48 -5.39 27.31
C TYR A 140 3.20 -4.15 26.42
N GLN A 141 3.73 -2.99 26.82
CA GLN A 141 3.62 -1.76 26.02
C GLN A 141 4.33 -1.88 24.67
N GLY A 142 5.51 -2.51 24.62
CA GLY A 142 6.21 -2.78 23.38
C GLY A 142 5.40 -3.68 22.44
N LEU A 143 4.72 -4.68 23.00
CA LEU A 143 3.86 -5.57 22.23
C LEU A 143 2.61 -4.86 21.70
N GLN A 144 2.02 -3.93 22.47
CA GLN A 144 0.93 -3.07 22.00
C GLN A 144 1.39 -2.19 20.82
N SER A 145 2.54 -1.52 20.97
CA SER A 145 3.11 -0.69 19.91
C SER A 145 3.41 -1.49 18.63
N TYR A 146 3.88 -2.72 18.77
CA TYR A 146 4.06 -3.63 17.64
C TYR A 146 2.72 -3.94 16.94
N THR A 147 1.70 -4.26 17.70
CA THR A 147 0.36 -4.56 17.18
C THR A 147 -0.25 -3.36 16.46
N ASP A 148 -0.10 -2.15 17.03
CA ASP A 148 -0.54 -0.91 16.39
C ASP A 148 0.20 -0.66 15.06
N GLY A 149 1.50 -0.96 15.02
CA GLY A 149 2.30 -0.90 13.78
C GLY A 149 1.81 -1.87 12.71
N VAL A 150 1.46 -3.11 13.10
CA VAL A 150 0.88 -4.11 12.17
C VAL A 150 -0.48 -3.63 11.63
N ALA A 151 -1.33 -3.05 12.47
CA ALA A 151 -2.62 -2.49 12.05
C ALA A 151 -2.44 -1.35 11.05
N GLN A 152 -1.48 -0.44 11.28
CA GLN A 152 -1.15 0.64 10.35
C GLN A 152 -0.63 0.11 9.01
N LEU A 153 0.24 -0.92 9.01
CA LEU A 153 0.71 -1.57 7.80
C LEU A 153 -0.43 -2.20 7.00
N LYS A 154 -1.37 -2.85 7.68
CA LYS A 154 -2.57 -3.42 7.06
C LYS A 154 -3.41 -2.36 6.34
N GLU A 155 -3.67 -1.22 6.99
CA GLU A 155 -4.41 -0.11 6.37
C GLU A 155 -3.64 0.51 5.20
N GLY A 156 -2.31 0.64 5.30
CA GLY A 156 -1.46 1.06 4.19
C GLY A 156 -1.52 0.11 2.99
N ALA A 157 -1.46 -1.20 3.25
CA ALA A 157 -1.58 -2.22 2.21
C ALA A 157 -2.97 -2.21 1.55
N LYS A 158 -4.04 -1.99 2.31
CA LYS A 158 -5.38 -1.82 1.77
C LYS A 158 -5.45 -0.63 0.79
N SER A 159 -4.92 0.51 1.20
CA SER A 159 -4.85 1.71 0.34
C SER A 159 -4.04 1.45 -0.94
N ALA A 160 -2.96 0.66 -0.84
CA ALA A 160 -2.16 0.26 -2.00
C ALA A 160 -2.94 -0.68 -2.95
N VAL A 161 -3.77 -1.60 -2.43
CA VAL A 161 -4.68 -2.42 -3.24
C VAL A 161 -5.64 -1.53 -4.03
N ASP A 162 -6.29 -0.57 -3.35
CA ASP A 162 -7.26 0.32 -3.97
C ASP A 162 -6.61 1.19 -5.06
N GLY A 163 -5.43 1.76 -4.78
CA GLY A 163 -4.64 2.53 -5.75
C GLY A 163 -4.19 1.70 -6.96
N SER A 164 -3.78 0.44 -6.73
CA SER A 164 -3.37 -0.47 -7.80
C SER A 164 -4.56 -0.89 -8.70
N LYS A 165 -5.76 -1.02 -8.14
CA LYS A 165 -6.98 -1.27 -8.93
C LYS A 165 -7.32 -0.06 -9.81
N GLN A 166 -7.27 1.14 -9.28
CA GLN A 166 -7.47 2.38 -10.05
C GLN A 166 -6.44 2.51 -11.18
N LEU A 167 -5.17 2.17 -10.93
CA LEU A 167 -4.14 2.14 -11.97
C LEU A 167 -4.49 1.14 -13.08
N SER A 168 -4.94 -0.06 -12.72
CA SER A 168 -5.35 -1.09 -13.70
C SER A 168 -6.53 -0.64 -14.55
N GLU A 169 -7.52 0.03 -13.96
CA GLU A 169 -8.67 0.62 -14.68
C GLU A 169 -8.23 1.73 -15.64
N GLY A 170 -7.34 2.63 -15.19
CA GLY A 170 -6.76 3.67 -16.04
C GLY A 170 -5.97 3.10 -17.23
N LEU A 171 -5.17 2.06 -16.99
CA LEU A 171 -4.42 1.37 -18.03
C LEU A 171 -5.32 0.60 -19.00
N SER A 172 -6.43 0.03 -18.53
CA SER A 172 -7.46 -0.57 -19.41
C SER A 172 -8.06 0.48 -20.34
N SER A 173 -8.45 1.64 -19.79
CA SER A 173 -8.97 2.75 -20.57
C SER A 173 -7.95 3.26 -21.61
N LEU A 174 -6.67 3.33 -21.24
CA LEU A 174 -5.59 3.70 -22.16
C LEU A 174 -5.43 2.66 -23.28
N SER A 175 -5.53 1.37 -22.97
CA SER A 175 -5.49 0.29 -23.95
C SER A 175 -6.65 0.40 -24.95
N ASP A 176 -7.86 0.66 -24.47
CA ASP A 176 -9.05 0.82 -25.31
C ASP A 176 -8.96 2.07 -26.19
N GLY A 177 -8.49 3.19 -25.64
CA GLY A 177 -8.20 4.41 -26.39
C GLY A 177 -7.14 4.19 -27.47
N SER A 178 -6.08 3.43 -27.17
CA SER A 178 -5.05 3.06 -28.13
C SER A 178 -5.59 2.18 -29.25
N ASN A 179 -6.49 1.23 -28.95
CA ASN A 179 -7.17 0.42 -29.97
C ASN A 179 -8.04 1.28 -30.91
N THR A 180 -8.78 2.24 -30.33
CA THR A 180 -9.57 3.19 -31.11
C THR A 180 -8.67 4.03 -32.03
N LEU A 181 -7.53 4.47 -31.52
CA LEU A 181 -6.56 5.24 -32.29
C LEU A 181 -5.94 4.41 -33.44
N VAL A 182 -5.65 3.12 -33.22
CA VAL A 182 -5.20 2.19 -34.27
C VAL A 182 -6.24 2.07 -35.40
N GLN A 183 -7.52 1.96 -35.04
CA GLN A 183 -8.61 1.87 -36.02
C GLN A 183 -8.73 3.17 -36.84
N ALA A 184 -8.73 4.32 -36.21
CA ALA A 184 -8.77 5.62 -36.86
C ALA A 184 -7.54 5.83 -37.77
N SER A 185 -6.37 5.40 -37.30
CA SER A 185 -5.13 5.40 -38.06
C SER A 185 -5.27 4.58 -39.35
N SER A 186 -5.81 3.35 -39.24
CA SER A 186 -6.00 2.48 -40.42
C SER A 186 -6.99 3.07 -41.44
N GLN A 187 -8.05 3.71 -40.98
CA GLN A 187 -9.01 4.41 -41.85
C GLN A 187 -8.36 5.58 -42.59
N LEU A 188 -7.57 6.39 -41.88
CA LEU A 188 -6.82 7.51 -42.47
C LEU A 188 -5.80 7.04 -43.51
N LYS A 189 -5.12 5.94 -43.29
CA LYS A 189 -4.23 5.30 -44.22
C LYS A 189 -4.94 4.89 -45.52
N THR A 190 -6.11 4.27 -45.38
CA THR A 190 -6.93 3.88 -46.52
C THR A 190 -7.34 5.10 -47.36
N ALA A 191 -7.84 6.17 -46.70
CA ALA A 191 -8.22 7.40 -47.38
C ALA A 191 -7.04 8.08 -48.08
N SER A 192 -5.88 8.11 -47.42
CA SER A 192 -4.64 8.65 -48.01
C SER A 192 -4.20 7.87 -49.27
N ASN A 193 -4.28 6.55 -49.22
CA ASN A 193 -3.94 5.71 -50.38
C ASN A 193 -4.92 5.93 -51.56
N GLN A 194 -6.21 6.08 -51.25
CA GLN A 194 -7.23 6.40 -52.28
C GLN A 194 -6.96 7.76 -52.93
N LEU A 195 -6.58 8.76 -52.13
CA LEU A 195 -6.24 10.09 -52.63
C LEU A 195 -4.98 10.05 -53.51
N ALA A 196 -3.95 9.28 -53.13
CA ALA A 196 -2.74 9.10 -53.93
C ALA A 196 -3.06 8.44 -55.27
N GLN A 197 -3.85 7.36 -55.27
CA GLN A 197 -4.28 6.67 -56.50
C GLN A 197 -5.11 7.59 -57.41
N GLY A 198 -5.99 8.40 -56.87
CA GLY A 198 -6.74 9.41 -57.62
C GLY A 198 -5.85 10.48 -58.23
N SER A 199 -4.80 10.88 -57.52
CA SER A 199 -3.80 11.83 -58.04
C SER A 199 -2.90 11.26 -59.15
N ASP A 200 -2.60 9.95 -59.10
CA ASP A 200 -1.81 9.29 -60.16
C ASP A 200 -2.63 9.04 -61.44
N ALA A 201 -3.97 9.13 -61.36
CA ALA A 201 -4.88 8.93 -62.50
C ALA A 201 -5.20 10.23 -63.26
N LEU A 202 -4.75 11.40 -62.77
CA LEU A 202 -4.88 12.72 -63.40
C LEU A 202 -3.64 13.06 -64.21
#